data_b566b0cf6073d0f1e486d6afd3256811
#
_entry.id   b566b0cf6073d0f1e486d6afd3256811
#
_cell.length_a   1.000
_cell.length_b   1.000
_cell.length_c   1.000
_cell.angle_alpha   90.00
_cell.angle_beta   90.00
_cell.angle_gamma   90.00
#
_symmetry.space_group_name_H-M   'P 1'
#
loop_
_entity.id
_entity.type
_entity.pdbx_description
1 polymer ?
#
loop_
_entity_poly.entity_id
_entity_poly.type
_entity_poly.pdbx_seq_one_letter_code
_entity_poly.pdbx_strand_id
1 'polypeptide(L)'
;MKWLRYDAGSGPRHGRLADTATIETMDGSPFGPLRPTGERVALASVRLLAPVEPRRVFGIGLNYVNHIREVGAKTPSIPLVFMKPDSAVVGHDAPVVYPREGANVQYEAELAVVIGRKARRITADRAREVVFGYTCANDVSERVIQGQEMAMGSLVVGKGFDTFCPLGPWIETGVDPSDLRIRARVNGATRQDSRTSDLLFGVEALVCYLSQAITLEPGDVILTGTPAGVGPVVPGDTMEIDIEGIGVLRNPVVAETAPPR
;
A
#
# COMPACT_ATOMS: atom_id res chain seq x y z
N MET A 1 -7.73 15.82 0.90
CA MET A 1 -8.83 15.39 1.83
C MET A 1 -8.58 13.94 2.21
N LYS A 2 -8.61 13.60 3.50
CA LYS A 2 -8.24 12.26 4.03
C LYS A 2 -9.47 11.39 4.22
N TRP A 3 -9.59 10.34 3.41
CA TRP A 3 -10.66 9.34 3.45
C TRP A 3 -10.19 8.08 4.15
N LEU A 4 -11.02 7.50 5.02
CA LEU A 4 -10.65 6.36 5.84
C LEU A 4 -11.80 5.36 6.02
N ARG A 5 -11.44 4.13 6.35
CA ARG A 5 -12.34 3.12 6.89
C ARG A 5 -11.98 2.86 8.35
N TYR A 6 -12.98 2.70 9.18
CA TYR A 6 -12.79 2.48 10.61
C TYR A 6 -13.88 1.59 11.19
N ASP A 7 -13.58 1.03 12.35
CA ASP A 7 -14.53 0.27 13.16
C ASP A 7 -14.57 0.86 14.57
N ALA A 8 -15.77 1.28 14.99
CA ALA A 8 -16.07 1.79 16.32
C ALA A 8 -16.73 0.72 17.21
N GLY A 9 -16.64 -0.58 16.85
CA GLY A 9 -17.25 -1.71 17.56
C GLY A 9 -18.59 -2.17 16.97
N SER A 10 -19.10 -1.50 15.94
CA SER A 10 -20.36 -1.86 15.25
C SER A 10 -20.16 -2.32 13.80
N GLY A 11 -18.90 -2.59 13.43
CA GLY A 11 -18.52 -2.99 12.08
C GLY A 11 -17.90 -1.85 11.25
N PRO A 12 -17.41 -2.18 10.03
CA PRO A 12 -16.72 -1.25 9.17
C PRO A 12 -17.60 -0.09 8.71
N ARG A 13 -17.07 1.13 8.78
CA ARG A 13 -17.70 2.36 8.31
C ARG A 13 -16.72 3.21 7.51
N HIS A 14 -17.23 4.06 6.63
CA HIS A 14 -16.46 5.07 5.92
C HIS A 14 -16.53 6.42 6.64
N GLY A 15 -15.45 7.19 6.53
CA GLY A 15 -15.39 8.54 7.06
C GLY A 15 -14.34 9.38 6.33
N ARG A 16 -14.35 10.67 6.64
CA ARG A 16 -13.28 11.58 6.27
C ARG A 16 -12.80 12.33 7.50
N LEU A 17 -11.54 12.71 7.55
CA LEU A 17 -11.06 13.59 8.60
C LEU A 17 -11.67 14.98 8.42
N ALA A 18 -12.42 15.45 9.42
CA ALA A 18 -12.90 16.81 9.51
C ALA A 18 -11.80 17.76 9.99
N ASP A 19 -10.94 17.25 10.87
CA ASP A 19 -9.74 17.89 11.41
C ASP A 19 -8.72 16.80 11.81
N THR A 20 -7.67 17.14 12.58
CA THR A 20 -6.59 16.18 12.96
C THR A 20 -7.04 15.09 13.95
N ALA A 21 -8.20 15.21 14.57
CA ALA A 21 -8.66 14.33 15.65
C ALA A 21 -10.09 13.80 15.47
N THR A 22 -10.83 14.31 14.49
CA THR A 22 -12.27 14.03 14.32
C THR A 22 -12.57 13.43 12.96
N ILE A 23 -13.29 12.32 12.97
CA ILE A 23 -13.86 11.67 11.79
C ILE A 23 -15.29 12.16 11.61
N GLU A 24 -15.62 12.66 10.43
CA GLU A 24 -16.99 12.80 9.98
C GLU A 24 -17.42 11.51 9.30
N THR A 25 -18.44 10.86 9.86
CA THR A 25 -18.95 9.59 9.34
C THR A 25 -19.70 9.81 8.02
N MET A 26 -19.45 8.91 7.08
CA MET A 26 -20.05 8.95 5.76
C MET A 26 -20.87 7.68 5.50
N ASP A 27 -22.03 7.84 4.87
CA ASP A 27 -22.84 6.74 4.35
C ASP A 27 -22.58 6.58 2.85
N GLY A 28 -22.44 5.33 2.39
CA GLY A 28 -22.11 4.99 1.01
C GLY A 28 -20.64 4.66 0.78
N SER A 29 -20.23 4.69 -0.47
CA SER A 29 -18.87 4.34 -0.91
C SER A 29 -18.07 5.58 -1.35
N PRO A 30 -16.77 5.70 -1.04
CA PRO A 30 -15.95 6.78 -1.55
C PRO A 30 -15.85 6.79 -3.09
N PHE A 31 -16.18 5.68 -3.74
CA PHE A 31 -16.19 5.54 -5.20
C PHE A 31 -17.58 5.72 -5.83
N GLY A 32 -18.61 6.04 -5.04
CA GLY A 32 -20.00 6.17 -5.49
C GLY A 32 -20.72 7.31 -4.78
N PRO A 33 -22.04 7.24 -4.69
CA PRO A 33 -22.81 8.20 -3.91
C PRO A 33 -22.38 8.15 -2.44
N LEU A 34 -22.00 9.31 -1.90
CA LEU A 34 -21.49 9.44 -0.56
C LEU A 34 -22.17 10.63 0.12
N ARG A 35 -22.65 10.44 1.36
CA ARG A 35 -23.35 11.49 2.12
C ARG A 35 -22.83 11.55 3.55
N PRO A 36 -22.62 12.75 4.13
CA PRO A 36 -22.35 12.87 5.56
C PRO A 36 -23.61 12.44 6.35
N THR A 37 -23.37 11.65 7.39
CA THR A 37 -24.46 11.20 8.30
C THR A 37 -24.78 12.26 9.37
N GLY A 38 -23.92 13.26 9.55
CA GLY A 38 -23.96 14.19 10.66
C GLY A 38 -23.27 13.69 11.94
N GLU A 39 -22.92 12.42 12.00
CA GLU A 39 -22.19 11.84 13.13
C GLU A 39 -20.71 12.17 13.08
N ARG A 40 -20.12 12.49 14.23
CA ARG A 40 -18.69 12.71 14.41
C ARG A 40 -18.13 11.77 15.48
N VAL A 41 -16.97 11.18 15.20
CA VAL A 41 -16.30 10.21 16.07
C VAL A 41 -14.85 10.65 16.29
N ALA A 42 -14.32 10.51 17.49
CA ALA A 42 -12.92 10.79 17.76
C ALA A 42 -12.01 9.75 17.06
N LEU A 43 -11.00 10.20 16.34
CA LEU A 43 -10.05 9.32 15.64
C LEU A 43 -9.37 8.34 16.62
N ALA A 44 -9.04 8.79 17.83
CA ALA A 44 -8.38 7.98 18.85
C ALA A 44 -9.29 6.89 19.48
N SER A 45 -10.61 6.92 19.22
CA SER A 45 -11.57 5.96 19.80
C SER A 45 -11.95 4.82 18.86
N VAL A 46 -11.35 4.76 17.66
CA VAL A 46 -11.69 3.78 16.65
C VAL A 46 -10.48 2.98 16.20
N ARG A 47 -10.71 1.79 15.67
CA ARG A 47 -9.70 1.01 14.96
C ARG A 47 -9.73 1.41 13.48
N LEU A 48 -8.60 1.89 12.96
CA LEU A 48 -8.47 2.14 11.52
C LEU A 48 -8.33 0.80 10.77
N LEU A 49 -9.08 0.68 9.71
CA LEU A 49 -9.01 -0.44 8.78
C LEU A 49 -8.19 -0.04 7.55
N ALA A 50 -7.84 -1.00 6.69
CA ALA A 50 -7.34 -0.65 5.37
C ALA A 50 -8.36 0.31 4.70
N PRO A 51 -7.92 1.46 4.18
CA PRO A 51 -8.85 2.52 3.75
C PRO A 51 -9.67 2.13 2.52
N VAL A 52 -9.28 1.04 1.87
CA VAL A 52 -10.00 0.38 0.77
C VAL A 52 -9.93 -1.12 0.96
N GLU A 53 -10.95 -1.85 0.49
CA GLU A 53 -10.93 -3.31 0.31
C GLU A 53 -10.68 -3.59 -1.19
N PRO A 54 -9.42 -3.71 -1.61
CA PRO A 54 -9.13 -3.86 -3.02
C PRO A 54 -9.52 -5.26 -3.49
N ARG A 55 -10.15 -5.34 -4.66
CA ARG A 55 -10.34 -6.61 -5.37
C ARG A 55 -9.06 -7.07 -6.03
N ARG A 56 -8.17 -6.13 -6.37
CA ARG A 56 -6.88 -6.38 -7.00
C ARG A 56 -5.85 -5.41 -6.44
N VAL A 57 -4.69 -5.96 -6.10
CA VAL A 57 -3.50 -5.20 -5.74
C VAL A 57 -2.42 -5.54 -6.76
N PHE A 58 -2.08 -4.57 -7.59
CA PHE A 58 -0.96 -4.65 -8.53
C PHE A 58 0.29 -4.14 -7.85
N GLY A 59 1.37 -4.92 -7.86
CA GLY A 59 2.68 -4.48 -7.39
C GLY A 59 3.62 -4.24 -8.58
N ILE A 60 4.52 -3.28 -8.44
CA ILE A 60 5.49 -2.92 -9.46
C ILE A 60 6.91 -3.18 -8.94
N GLY A 61 7.55 -4.22 -9.44
CA GLY A 61 8.93 -4.55 -9.08
C GLY A 61 9.96 -3.66 -9.75
N LEU A 62 11.10 -3.42 -9.08
CA LEU A 62 12.27 -2.71 -9.61
C LEU A 62 11.94 -1.33 -10.20
N ASN A 63 11.16 -0.52 -9.48
CA ASN A 63 10.68 0.76 -9.98
C ASN A 63 11.35 2.00 -9.35
N TYR A 64 12.37 1.82 -8.51
CA TYR A 64 13.21 2.91 -8.02
C TYR A 64 14.64 2.74 -8.52
N VAL A 65 15.22 3.79 -9.10
CA VAL A 65 16.56 3.74 -9.70
C VAL A 65 17.63 3.33 -8.68
N ASN A 66 17.52 3.82 -7.45
CA ASN A 66 18.46 3.50 -6.38
C ASN A 66 18.33 2.04 -5.92
N HIS A 67 17.11 1.51 -5.82
CA HIS A 67 16.89 0.10 -5.48
C HIS A 67 17.37 -0.86 -6.58
N ILE A 68 17.17 -0.51 -7.85
CA ILE A 68 17.70 -1.29 -8.98
C ILE A 68 19.22 -1.43 -8.88
N ARG A 69 19.92 -0.34 -8.52
CA ARG A 69 21.40 -0.33 -8.33
C ARG A 69 21.80 -1.14 -7.10
N GLU A 70 21.07 -1.01 -5.98
CA GLU A 70 21.30 -1.75 -4.73
C GLU A 70 21.29 -3.27 -4.95
N VAL A 71 20.31 -3.78 -5.68
CA VAL A 71 20.18 -5.23 -5.95
C VAL A 71 20.95 -5.72 -7.18
N GLY A 72 21.66 -4.81 -7.88
CA GLY A 72 22.44 -5.15 -9.07
C GLY A 72 21.59 -5.65 -10.25
N ALA A 73 20.31 -5.27 -10.30
CA ALA A 73 19.40 -5.72 -11.35
C ALA A 73 19.57 -4.91 -12.64
N LYS A 74 19.17 -5.52 -13.77
CA LYS A 74 19.05 -4.77 -15.02
C LYS A 74 17.85 -3.84 -14.94
N THR A 75 18.01 -2.59 -15.37
CA THR A 75 16.92 -1.62 -15.44
C THR A 75 15.79 -2.13 -16.36
N PRO A 76 14.56 -2.26 -15.87
CA PRO A 76 13.42 -2.69 -16.67
C PRO A 76 13.11 -1.68 -17.78
N SER A 77 12.75 -2.18 -18.97
CA SER A 77 12.27 -1.35 -20.09
C SER A 77 10.75 -1.18 -20.10
N ILE A 78 10.05 -1.96 -19.31
CA ILE A 78 8.59 -1.91 -19.08
C ILE A 78 8.33 -2.17 -17.59
N PRO A 79 7.20 -1.73 -17.03
CA PRO A 79 6.83 -2.05 -15.64
C PRO A 79 6.75 -3.57 -15.41
N LEU A 80 7.46 -4.05 -14.38
CA LEU A 80 7.40 -5.45 -13.95
C LEU A 80 6.22 -5.61 -12.99
N VAL A 81 5.11 -6.13 -13.50
CA VAL A 81 3.86 -6.23 -12.74
C VAL A 81 3.70 -7.59 -12.10
N PHE A 82 3.34 -7.63 -10.83
CA PHE A 82 2.84 -8.82 -10.11
C PHE A 82 1.55 -8.47 -9.38
N MET A 83 0.94 -9.43 -8.72
CA MET A 83 -0.28 -9.20 -7.93
C MET A 83 -0.11 -9.77 -6.52
N LYS A 84 -0.70 -9.07 -5.55
CA LYS A 84 -0.89 -9.60 -4.19
C LYS A 84 -2.35 -10.00 -4.01
N PRO A 85 -2.63 -11.11 -3.30
CA PRO A 85 -4.00 -11.49 -2.96
C PRO A 85 -4.63 -10.46 -2.02
N ASP A 86 -5.95 -10.37 -2.05
CA ASP A 86 -6.74 -9.50 -1.17
C ASP A 86 -6.62 -9.91 0.31
N SER A 87 -6.41 -11.21 0.60
CA SER A 87 -6.16 -11.72 1.95
C SER A 87 -4.87 -11.19 2.59
N ALA A 88 -3.92 -10.69 1.78
CA ALA A 88 -2.70 -10.05 2.28
C ALA A 88 -2.96 -8.66 2.89
N VAL A 89 -4.12 -8.03 2.60
CA VAL A 89 -4.38 -6.64 2.97
C VAL A 89 -4.78 -6.50 4.42
N VAL A 90 -4.06 -5.63 5.14
CA VAL A 90 -4.36 -5.22 6.53
C VAL A 90 -4.28 -3.71 6.69
N GLY A 91 -4.92 -3.17 7.74
CA GLY A 91 -4.94 -1.75 8.03
C GLY A 91 -3.83 -1.28 8.96
N HIS A 92 -3.92 0.00 9.33
CA HIS A 92 -3.05 0.63 10.32
C HIS A 92 -3.18 -0.08 11.67
N ASP A 93 -2.06 -0.27 12.37
CA ASP A 93 -1.91 -0.97 13.65
C ASP A 93 -2.32 -2.46 13.64
N ALA A 94 -2.78 -3.00 12.52
CA ALA A 94 -2.97 -4.44 12.40
C ALA A 94 -1.61 -5.17 12.36
N PRO A 95 -1.49 -6.35 12.99
CA PRO A 95 -0.23 -7.09 12.98
C PRO A 95 0.10 -7.63 11.59
N VAL A 96 1.39 -7.57 11.24
CA VAL A 96 1.98 -8.36 10.16
C VAL A 96 2.45 -9.68 10.77
N VAL A 97 1.92 -10.79 10.30
CA VAL A 97 2.22 -12.12 10.83
C VAL A 97 3.48 -12.67 10.13
N TYR A 98 4.54 -12.89 10.92
CA TYR A 98 5.75 -13.54 10.44
C TYR A 98 5.47 -15.05 10.31
N PRO A 99 5.44 -15.61 9.08
CA PRO A 99 5.04 -16.99 8.86
C PRO A 99 6.09 -17.97 9.42
N ARG A 100 5.68 -19.17 9.76
CA ARG A 100 6.58 -20.22 10.28
C ARG A 100 7.63 -20.64 9.26
N GLU A 101 7.26 -20.63 8.00
CA GLU A 101 8.13 -20.89 6.85
C GLU A 101 9.03 -19.68 6.52
N GLY A 102 8.81 -18.55 7.18
CA GLY A 102 9.55 -17.31 6.94
C GLY A 102 11.00 -17.44 7.43
N ALA A 103 11.93 -17.18 6.52
CA ALA A 103 13.36 -17.15 6.82
C ALA A 103 13.94 -15.75 6.70
N ASN A 104 13.35 -14.88 5.85
CA ASN A 104 13.83 -13.53 5.59
C ASN A 104 12.68 -12.61 5.15
N VAL A 105 11.83 -12.22 6.09
CA VAL A 105 10.75 -11.26 5.85
C VAL A 105 11.29 -9.84 5.89
N GLN A 106 10.99 -9.05 4.85
CA GLN A 106 11.48 -7.69 4.70
C GLN A 106 10.34 -6.71 4.43
N TYR A 107 10.52 -5.45 4.90
CA TYR A 107 9.65 -4.31 4.60
C TYR A 107 10.00 -3.70 3.24
N GLU A 108 9.01 -3.08 2.60
CA GLU A 108 9.13 -2.26 1.40
C GLU A 108 8.17 -1.08 1.48
N ALA A 109 8.69 0.13 1.77
CA ALA A 109 7.87 1.35 1.76
C ALA A 109 7.46 1.70 0.34
N GLU A 110 6.15 1.87 0.13
CA GLU A 110 5.60 2.18 -1.19
C GLU A 110 4.51 3.24 -1.13
N LEU A 111 4.46 4.10 -2.15
CA LEU A 111 3.27 4.86 -2.46
C LEU A 111 2.25 3.91 -3.10
N ALA A 112 1.03 3.89 -2.59
CA ALA A 112 -0.07 3.16 -3.20
C ALA A 112 -1.04 4.13 -3.89
N VAL A 113 -1.36 3.84 -5.15
CA VAL A 113 -2.35 4.57 -5.95
C VAL A 113 -3.69 3.84 -5.85
N VAL A 114 -4.76 4.54 -5.47
CA VAL A 114 -6.12 4.00 -5.41
C VAL A 114 -6.90 4.49 -6.62
N ILE A 115 -7.43 3.56 -7.41
CA ILE A 115 -8.25 3.87 -8.58
C ILE A 115 -9.66 4.27 -8.13
N GLY A 116 -10.18 5.37 -8.66
CA GLY A 116 -11.50 5.91 -8.33
C GLY A 116 -12.54 5.78 -9.42
N ARG A 117 -12.11 5.59 -10.65
CA ARG A 117 -13.02 5.47 -11.81
C ARG A 117 -12.56 4.35 -12.72
N LYS A 118 -13.54 3.67 -13.34
CA LYS A 118 -13.27 2.65 -14.35
C LYS A 118 -12.44 3.21 -15.49
N ALA A 119 -11.34 2.53 -15.84
CA ALA A 119 -10.41 2.97 -16.86
C ALA A 119 -9.95 1.82 -17.75
N ARG A 120 -9.95 2.06 -19.05
CA ARG A 120 -9.47 1.11 -20.07
C ARG A 120 -8.84 1.88 -21.22
N ARG A 121 -7.61 1.54 -21.58
CA ARG A 121 -6.85 2.15 -22.68
C ARG A 121 -6.78 3.67 -22.62
N ILE A 122 -6.50 4.20 -21.42
CA ILE A 122 -6.31 5.64 -21.22
C ILE A 122 -4.88 6.04 -21.54
N THR A 123 -4.67 7.30 -21.88
CA THR A 123 -3.36 7.92 -22.07
C THR A 123 -2.80 8.42 -20.74
N ALA A 124 -1.49 8.65 -20.66
CA ALA A 124 -0.85 9.04 -19.42
C ALA A 124 -1.31 10.41 -18.90
N ASP A 125 -1.59 11.36 -19.80
CA ASP A 125 -2.12 12.70 -19.48
C ASP A 125 -3.51 12.65 -18.82
N ARG A 126 -4.27 11.56 -19.05
CA ARG A 126 -5.58 11.33 -18.44
C ARG A 126 -5.55 10.46 -17.18
N ALA A 127 -4.39 9.93 -16.81
CA ALA A 127 -4.29 8.98 -15.71
C ALA A 127 -4.80 9.55 -14.38
N ARG A 128 -4.53 10.82 -14.08
CA ARG A 128 -4.99 11.49 -12.86
C ARG A 128 -6.52 11.64 -12.77
N GLU A 129 -7.24 11.64 -13.88
CA GLU A 129 -8.71 11.70 -13.89
C GLU A 129 -9.37 10.47 -13.28
N VAL A 130 -8.67 9.33 -13.26
CA VAL A 130 -9.19 8.05 -12.78
C VAL A 130 -8.63 7.66 -11.42
N VAL A 131 -7.61 8.35 -10.92
CA VAL A 131 -7.06 8.15 -9.58
C VAL A 131 -7.98 8.80 -8.54
N PHE A 132 -8.33 8.08 -7.49
CA PHE A 132 -9.05 8.62 -6.34
C PHE A 132 -8.13 9.35 -5.38
N GLY A 133 -6.96 8.77 -5.12
CA GLY A 133 -5.96 9.33 -4.22
C GLY A 133 -4.85 8.33 -3.91
N TYR A 134 -4.10 8.63 -2.87
CA TYR A 134 -2.86 7.95 -2.51
C TYR A 134 -2.86 7.55 -1.04
N THR A 135 -2.20 6.43 -0.73
CA THR A 135 -2.03 5.95 0.64
C THR A 135 -0.63 5.36 0.82
N CYS A 136 -0.19 5.18 2.08
CA CYS A 136 1.02 4.42 2.35
C CYS A 136 0.74 2.94 2.19
N ALA A 137 1.73 2.21 1.70
CA ALA A 137 1.72 0.76 1.64
C ALA A 137 3.05 0.18 2.12
N ASN A 138 3.00 -1.06 2.61
CA ASN A 138 4.18 -1.86 2.87
C ASN A 138 4.06 -3.17 2.06
N ASP A 139 4.87 -3.32 1.00
CA ASP A 139 4.90 -4.55 0.19
C ASP A 139 5.78 -5.59 0.86
N VAL A 140 5.33 -6.09 2.02
CA VAL A 140 6.07 -7.08 2.81
C VAL A 140 6.34 -8.33 1.98
N SER A 141 7.57 -8.84 2.09
CA SER A 141 8.07 -9.90 1.22
C SER A 141 8.86 -10.95 2.01
N GLU A 142 8.60 -12.21 1.75
CA GLU A 142 9.48 -13.30 2.16
C GLU A 142 10.50 -13.56 1.06
N ARG A 143 11.76 -13.13 1.27
CA ARG A 143 12.79 -13.05 0.23
C ARG A 143 13.30 -14.38 -0.27
N VAL A 144 13.31 -15.42 0.58
CA VAL A 144 13.82 -16.74 0.17
C VAL A 144 12.85 -17.38 -0.82
N ILE A 145 11.56 -17.41 -0.48
CA ILE A 145 10.51 -17.92 -1.37
C ILE A 145 10.42 -17.05 -2.63
N GLN A 146 10.43 -15.73 -2.48
CA GLN A 146 10.44 -14.80 -3.62
C GLN A 146 11.59 -15.11 -4.59
N GLY A 147 12.81 -15.32 -4.09
CA GLY A 147 13.96 -15.64 -4.92
C GLY A 147 13.80 -16.98 -5.67
N GLN A 148 13.24 -17.99 -5.00
CA GLN A 148 12.95 -19.29 -5.62
C GLN A 148 11.88 -19.16 -6.73
N GLU A 149 10.81 -18.42 -6.45
CA GLU A 149 9.75 -18.18 -7.44
C GLU A 149 10.28 -17.40 -8.66
N MET A 150 11.05 -16.33 -8.43
CA MET A 150 11.61 -15.51 -9.52
C MET A 150 12.55 -16.33 -10.43
N ALA A 151 13.34 -17.24 -9.85
CA ALA A 151 14.18 -18.15 -10.62
C ALA A 151 13.37 -19.08 -11.55
N MET A 152 12.10 -19.32 -11.23
CA MET A 152 11.16 -20.13 -12.04
C MET A 152 10.20 -19.28 -12.89
N GLY A 153 10.35 -17.94 -12.90
CA GLY A 153 9.49 -17.03 -13.64
C GLY A 153 8.13 -16.76 -12.99
N SER A 154 8.00 -16.95 -11.68
CA SER A 154 6.80 -16.67 -10.89
C SER A 154 7.06 -15.62 -9.81
N LEU A 155 6.00 -15.01 -9.29
CA LEU A 155 6.08 -14.12 -8.11
C LEU A 155 4.68 -14.00 -7.49
N VAL A 156 4.36 -14.88 -6.54
CA VAL A 156 3.05 -14.93 -5.88
C VAL A 156 3.18 -15.16 -4.38
N VAL A 157 3.74 -16.30 -3.95
CA VAL A 157 3.72 -16.71 -2.54
C VAL A 157 4.64 -15.85 -1.69
N GLY A 158 5.86 -15.58 -2.15
CA GLY A 158 6.82 -14.71 -1.43
C GLY A 158 6.31 -13.28 -1.18
N LYS A 159 5.32 -12.83 -1.94
CA LYS A 159 4.65 -11.53 -1.82
C LYS A 159 3.23 -11.64 -1.25
N GLY A 160 2.66 -12.84 -1.17
CA GLY A 160 1.23 -13.08 -0.99
C GLY A 160 0.79 -13.68 0.35
N PHE A 161 1.68 -13.83 1.33
CA PHE A 161 1.27 -14.26 2.67
C PHE A 161 0.18 -13.35 3.23
N ASP A 162 -0.75 -13.90 3.98
CA ASP A 162 -1.73 -13.12 4.72
C ASP A 162 -1.02 -12.02 5.53
N THR A 163 -1.60 -10.83 5.58
CA THR A 163 -1.08 -9.64 6.24
C THR A 163 0.13 -8.95 5.57
N PHE A 164 0.64 -9.44 4.44
CA PHE A 164 1.83 -8.90 3.77
C PHE A 164 1.57 -7.66 2.89
N CYS A 165 0.38 -7.06 2.99
CA CYS A 165 0.04 -5.82 2.28
C CYS A 165 -0.65 -4.80 3.23
N PRO A 166 0.06 -4.27 4.24
CA PRO A 166 -0.45 -3.14 5.00
C PRO A 166 -0.76 -1.95 4.10
N LEU A 167 -1.97 -1.36 4.26
CA LEU A 167 -2.43 -0.16 3.58
C LEU A 167 -3.01 0.85 4.58
N GLY A 168 -2.69 2.12 4.44
CA GLY A 168 -3.25 3.15 5.32
C GLY A 168 -2.32 4.33 5.60
N PRO A 169 -2.63 5.13 6.62
CA PRO A 169 -3.79 5.05 7.51
C PRO A 169 -5.10 5.52 6.86
N TRP A 170 -5.02 6.29 5.80
CA TRP A 170 -6.12 6.85 4.99
C TRP A 170 -5.70 7.08 3.55
N ILE A 171 -6.65 7.42 2.68
CA ILE A 171 -6.38 7.87 1.31
C ILE A 171 -6.39 9.39 1.30
N GLU A 172 -5.29 10.02 0.88
CA GLU A 172 -5.20 11.45 0.64
C GLU A 172 -5.47 11.78 -0.82
N THR A 173 -6.42 12.67 -1.08
CA THR A 173 -6.82 13.04 -2.45
C THR A 173 -6.23 14.36 -2.95
N GLY A 174 -5.52 15.08 -2.10
CA GLY A 174 -5.04 16.44 -2.38
C GLY A 174 -3.51 16.57 -2.50
N VAL A 175 -2.76 15.46 -2.60
CA VAL A 175 -1.30 15.51 -2.77
C VAL A 175 -0.91 15.34 -4.24
N ASP A 176 0.19 15.96 -4.64
CA ASP A 176 0.86 15.67 -5.90
C ASP A 176 1.86 14.53 -5.69
N PRO A 177 1.69 13.36 -6.35
CA PRO A 177 2.55 12.20 -6.13
C PRO A 177 3.94 12.34 -6.77
N SER A 178 4.23 13.40 -7.49
CA SER A 178 5.43 13.52 -8.34
C SER A 178 6.73 13.64 -7.54
N ASP A 179 6.69 14.23 -6.33
CA ASP A 179 7.88 14.46 -5.51
C ASP A 179 7.56 14.47 -4.01
N LEU A 180 7.07 13.36 -3.48
CA LEU A 180 6.81 13.16 -2.06
C LEU A 180 7.98 12.44 -1.39
N ARG A 181 8.38 12.87 -0.20
CA ARG A 181 9.32 12.11 0.61
C ARG A 181 8.66 10.82 1.09
N ILE A 182 9.36 9.68 0.93
CA ILE A 182 8.94 8.35 1.37
C ILE A 182 10.00 7.74 2.27
N ARG A 183 9.59 7.23 3.44
CA ARG A 183 10.48 6.65 4.44
C ARG A 183 9.92 5.35 5.00
N ALA A 184 10.81 4.39 5.29
CA ALA A 184 10.54 3.30 6.21
C ALA A 184 11.33 3.48 7.49
N ARG A 185 10.69 3.20 8.64
CA ARG A 185 11.38 3.05 9.93
C ARG A 185 11.08 1.67 10.50
N VAL A 186 12.06 1.12 11.17
CA VAL A 186 11.90 -0.09 11.99
C VAL A 186 12.36 0.26 13.40
N ASN A 187 11.47 0.12 14.38
CA ASN A 187 11.71 0.49 15.77
C ASN A 187 12.21 1.96 15.92
N GLY A 188 11.61 2.86 15.13
CA GLY A 188 11.98 4.29 15.09
C GLY A 188 13.25 4.61 14.29
N ALA A 189 14.07 3.62 13.93
CA ALA A 189 15.27 3.83 13.13
C ALA A 189 14.92 3.91 11.64
N THR A 190 15.31 5.00 10.96
CA THR A 190 15.11 5.15 9.51
C THR A 190 15.95 4.13 8.75
N ARG A 191 15.30 3.41 7.83
CA ARG A 191 15.89 2.38 6.97
C ARG A 191 15.83 2.75 5.50
N GLN A 192 14.69 3.27 5.04
CA GLN A 192 14.54 3.81 3.70
C GLN A 192 14.25 5.31 3.82
N ASP A 193 14.84 6.10 2.94
CA ASP A 193 14.60 7.55 2.84
C ASP A 193 14.87 7.98 1.39
N SER A 194 13.81 8.31 0.66
CA SER A 194 13.85 8.65 -0.76
C SER A 194 12.70 9.59 -1.11
N ARG A 195 12.50 9.80 -2.40
CA ARG A 195 11.40 10.60 -2.93
C ARG A 195 10.71 9.87 -4.09
N THR A 196 9.43 10.12 -4.29
CA THR A 196 8.67 9.54 -5.41
C THR A 196 9.16 10.03 -6.78
N SER A 197 9.91 11.13 -6.84
CA SER A 197 10.61 11.58 -8.05
C SER A 197 11.71 10.62 -8.52
N ASP A 198 12.17 9.68 -7.68
CA ASP A 198 13.13 8.63 -8.04
C ASP A 198 12.49 7.41 -8.74
N LEU A 199 11.15 7.41 -8.90
CA LEU A 199 10.44 6.36 -9.63
C LEU A 199 10.90 6.29 -11.09
N LEU A 200 11.24 5.09 -11.58
CA LEU A 200 11.58 4.83 -12.98
C LEU A 200 10.36 5.05 -13.90
N PHE A 201 9.20 4.54 -13.46
CA PHE A 201 7.90 4.75 -14.09
C PHE A 201 7.01 5.48 -13.09
N GLY A 202 6.66 6.73 -13.37
CA GLY A 202 5.77 7.53 -12.52
C GLY A 202 4.33 7.03 -12.54
N VAL A 203 3.51 7.55 -11.66
CA VAL A 203 2.12 7.12 -11.45
C VAL A 203 1.32 7.09 -12.76
N GLU A 204 1.43 8.14 -13.57
CA GLU A 204 0.68 8.27 -14.81
C GLU A 204 1.07 7.18 -15.83
N ALA A 205 2.37 6.87 -15.90
CA ALA A 205 2.88 5.81 -16.77
C ALA A 205 2.37 4.43 -16.33
N LEU A 206 2.33 4.15 -15.01
CA LEU A 206 1.84 2.89 -14.46
C LEU A 206 0.35 2.69 -14.72
N VAL A 207 -0.47 3.71 -14.45
CA VAL A 207 -1.93 3.66 -14.70
C VAL A 207 -2.21 3.50 -16.19
N CYS A 208 -1.51 4.27 -17.05
CA CYS A 208 -1.60 4.12 -18.51
C CYS A 208 -1.24 2.68 -18.91
N TYR A 209 -0.07 2.18 -18.51
CA TYR A 209 0.44 0.86 -18.89
C TYR A 209 -0.54 -0.26 -18.52
N LEU A 210 -0.99 -0.31 -17.27
CA LEU A 210 -1.94 -1.32 -16.81
C LEU A 210 -3.26 -1.23 -17.55
N SER A 211 -3.77 -0.03 -17.80
CA SER A 211 -5.05 0.18 -18.49
C SER A 211 -5.05 -0.28 -19.96
N GLN A 212 -3.89 -0.44 -20.60
CA GLN A 212 -3.81 -0.96 -21.98
C GLN A 212 -4.28 -2.42 -22.05
N ALA A 213 -3.95 -3.22 -21.03
CA ALA A 213 -4.27 -4.65 -20.99
C ALA A 213 -5.45 -4.97 -20.08
N ILE A 214 -5.59 -4.28 -18.95
CA ILE A 214 -6.52 -4.60 -17.87
C ILE A 214 -7.50 -3.43 -17.69
N THR A 215 -8.80 -3.71 -17.60
CA THR A 215 -9.76 -2.70 -17.17
C THR A 215 -9.54 -2.47 -15.69
N LEU A 216 -9.10 -1.27 -15.32
CA LEU A 216 -9.01 -0.84 -13.92
C LEU A 216 -10.40 -0.47 -13.41
N GLU A 217 -10.72 -0.91 -12.20
CA GLU A 217 -12.00 -0.67 -11.55
C GLU A 217 -11.81 0.19 -10.28
N PRO A 218 -12.84 0.93 -9.83
CA PRO A 218 -12.78 1.66 -8.57
C PRO A 218 -12.40 0.74 -7.40
N GLY A 219 -11.45 1.18 -6.59
CA GLY A 219 -10.92 0.42 -5.47
C GLY A 219 -9.73 -0.49 -5.81
N ASP A 220 -9.34 -0.66 -7.07
CA ASP A 220 -8.05 -1.28 -7.41
C ASP A 220 -6.90 -0.46 -6.83
N VAL A 221 -5.84 -1.15 -6.40
CA VAL A 221 -4.65 -0.54 -5.81
C VAL A 221 -3.43 -0.87 -6.66
N ILE A 222 -2.57 0.13 -6.87
CA ILE A 222 -1.26 -0.04 -7.53
C ILE A 222 -0.17 0.37 -6.53
N LEU A 223 0.65 -0.58 -6.10
CA LEU A 223 1.86 -0.37 -5.33
C LEU A 223 2.96 0.05 -6.32
N THR A 224 3.58 1.22 -6.09
CA THR A 224 4.42 1.84 -7.12
C THR A 224 5.88 1.42 -7.11
N GLY A 225 6.26 0.51 -6.21
CA GLY A 225 7.66 0.11 -6.00
C GLY A 225 8.28 0.78 -4.78
N THR A 226 9.37 0.18 -4.31
CA THR A 226 10.08 0.58 -3.10
C THR A 226 11.47 1.16 -3.41
N PRO A 227 11.95 2.17 -2.66
CA PRO A 227 13.31 2.66 -2.77
C PRO A 227 14.35 1.71 -2.13
N ALA A 228 15.63 2.03 -2.28
CA ALA A 228 16.74 1.35 -1.60
C ALA A 228 16.61 1.40 -0.06
N GLY A 229 17.24 0.44 0.63
CA GLY A 229 17.26 0.32 2.09
C GLY A 229 16.26 -0.71 2.63
N VAL A 230 15.78 -1.63 1.79
CA VAL A 230 15.01 -2.80 2.24
C VAL A 230 15.82 -3.66 3.21
N GLY A 231 15.18 -4.31 4.16
CA GLY A 231 15.88 -5.12 5.14
C GLY A 231 14.96 -5.98 6.00
N PRO A 232 15.54 -6.92 6.75
CA PRO A 232 14.77 -7.88 7.52
C PRO A 232 14.06 -7.25 8.72
N VAL A 233 12.95 -7.89 9.09
CA VAL A 233 12.23 -7.70 10.35
C VAL A 233 12.04 -9.03 11.05
N VAL A 234 11.82 -8.97 12.36
CA VAL A 234 11.55 -10.14 13.20
C VAL A 234 10.32 -9.88 14.08
N PRO A 235 9.69 -10.93 14.62
CA PRO A 235 8.62 -10.75 15.61
C PRO A 235 9.05 -9.87 16.78
N GLY A 236 8.23 -8.89 17.13
CA GLY A 236 8.51 -7.84 18.13
C GLY A 236 8.92 -6.51 17.53
N ASP A 237 9.28 -6.46 16.25
CA ASP A 237 9.56 -5.21 15.55
C ASP A 237 8.27 -4.43 15.25
N THR A 238 8.42 -3.12 15.08
CA THR A 238 7.38 -2.23 14.57
C THR A 238 7.87 -1.54 13.31
N MET A 239 7.12 -1.69 12.23
CA MET A 239 7.37 -1.04 10.95
C MET A 239 6.51 0.22 10.81
N GLU A 240 7.11 1.29 10.29
CA GLU A 240 6.40 2.53 9.96
C GLU A 240 6.74 2.94 8.53
N ILE A 241 5.72 3.20 7.73
CA ILE A 241 5.84 3.78 6.39
C ILE A 241 5.28 5.20 6.45
N ASP A 242 6.15 6.19 6.21
CA ASP A 242 5.84 7.61 6.32
C ASP A 242 5.96 8.28 4.94
N ILE A 243 4.86 8.82 4.44
CA ILE A 243 4.83 9.54 3.16
C ILE A 243 4.33 10.96 3.39
N GLU A 244 5.12 11.90 2.89
CA GLU A 244 4.85 13.35 2.96
C GLU A 244 3.42 13.69 2.49
N GLY A 245 2.71 14.49 3.25
CA GLY A 245 1.33 14.90 2.95
C GLY A 245 0.27 13.83 3.21
N ILE A 246 0.63 12.54 3.26
CA ILE A 246 -0.30 11.45 3.52
C ILE A 246 -0.35 11.18 5.03
N GLY A 247 0.69 10.59 5.60
CA GLY A 247 0.77 10.26 7.02
C GLY A 247 1.66 9.04 7.27
N VAL A 248 1.47 8.41 8.42
CA VAL A 248 2.26 7.26 8.87
C VAL A 248 1.39 6.02 8.98
N LEU A 249 1.71 4.99 8.23
CA LEU A 249 1.18 3.64 8.38
C LEU A 249 2.11 2.87 9.33
N ARG A 250 1.56 2.33 10.42
CA ARG A 250 2.30 1.59 11.43
C ARG A 250 1.76 0.18 11.56
N ASN A 251 2.64 -0.82 11.66
CA ASN A 251 2.25 -2.21 11.86
C ASN A 251 3.27 -2.94 12.73
N PRO A 252 2.86 -3.60 13.82
CA PRO A 252 3.72 -4.50 14.60
C PRO A 252 3.93 -5.82 13.84
N VAL A 253 5.09 -6.42 14.00
CA VAL A 253 5.39 -7.78 13.51
C VAL A 253 5.17 -8.77 14.63
N VAL A 254 4.39 -9.81 14.38
CA VAL A 254 4.09 -10.87 15.36
C VAL A 254 4.46 -12.25 14.79
N ALA A 255 4.86 -13.18 15.64
CA ALA A 255 5.05 -14.55 15.21
C ALA A 255 3.71 -15.22 14.91
N GLU A 256 3.69 -16.06 13.87
CA GLU A 256 2.53 -16.91 13.61
C GLU A 256 2.31 -17.89 14.77
N THR A 257 1.11 -17.83 15.36
CA THR A 257 0.68 -18.80 16.38
C THR A 257 0.16 -20.08 15.72
N ALA A 258 0.31 -21.23 16.37
CA ALA A 258 -0.30 -22.45 15.88
C ALA A 258 -1.82 -22.25 15.73
N PRO A 259 -2.43 -22.72 14.64
CA PRO A 259 -3.89 -22.77 14.57
C PRO A 259 -4.43 -23.55 15.77
N PRO A 260 -5.58 -23.16 16.35
CA PRO A 260 -6.22 -23.99 17.37
C PRO A 260 -6.46 -25.39 16.78
N ARG A 261 -6.06 -26.42 17.54
CA ARG A 261 -6.27 -27.83 17.17
C ARG A 261 -7.75 -28.17 17.18
#